data_18fa44e6065242a89b0424e440eda872
#
_entry.id   18fa44e6065242a89b0424e440eda872
#
_cell.length_a   1.000
_cell.length_b   1.000
_cell.length_c   1.000
_cell.angle_alpha   90.00
_cell.angle_beta   90.00
_cell.angle_gamma   90.00
#
_symmetry.space_group_name_H-M   'P 1'
#
loop_
_entity.id
_entity.type
_entity.pdbx_description
1 polymer ?
#
loop_
_entity_poly.entity_id
_entity_poly.type
_entity_poly.pdbx_seq_one_letter_code
_entity_poly.pdbx_strand_id
1 'polypeptide(L)'
;MTDQATILFRPAGPADAEAIAAMFTDEGYPAGPSDIIARLDRFDTPEARVIVAEHDGALLGFIAIHALPRFEHDDWIVRILALIVDAGARERGVGRGLMAEAERVGRELGAAFIELTAGHHRPEARQLYETLGYDSSVTAYLRKKL
;
A
#
# COMPACT_ATOMS: atom_id res chain seq x y z
N MET A 1 -26.87 7.87 -8.77
CA MET A 1 -25.58 8.25 -9.25
C MET A 1 -24.50 7.87 -8.25
N THR A 2 -23.55 7.24 -8.71
CA THR A 2 -22.49 6.76 -7.83
C THR A 2 -21.37 7.77 -7.71
N ASP A 3 -20.68 7.72 -6.60
CA ASP A 3 -19.55 8.60 -6.32
C ASP A 3 -18.23 7.95 -6.65
N GLN A 4 -18.25 6.87 -7.44
CA GLN A 4 -17.04 6.11 -7.76
C GLN A 4 -15.97 6.95 -8.45
N ALA A 5 -16.39 7.95 -9.20
CA ALA A 5 -15.46 8.79 -9.94
C ALA A 5 -14.72 9.80 -9.07
N THR A 6 -15.06 9.90 -7.80
CA THR A 6 -14.57 10.98 -6.95
C THR A 6 -13.57 10.53 -5.90
N ILE A 7 -13.00 9.33 -6.05
CA ILE A 7 -11.91 8.90 -5.17
C ILE A 7 -10.63 9.59 -5.62
N LEU A 8 -10.04 10.36 -4.71
CA LEU A 8 -8.78 11.06 -4.96
C LEU A 8 -7.63 10.24 -4.36
N PHE A 9 -6.62 9.99 -5.16
CA PHE A 9 -5.39 9.35 -4.70
C PHE A 9 -4.32 10.43 -4.58
N ARG A 10 -3.75 10.58 -3.40
CA ARG A 10 -2.77 11.63 -3.12
C ARG A 10 -1.73 11.18 -2.10
N PRO A 11 -0.57 11.84 -2.03
CA PRO A 11 0.41 11.56 -0.98
C PRO A 11 -0.20 11.74 0.41
N ALA A 12 0.18 10.87 1.34
CA ALA A 12 -0.19 11.01 2.74
C ALA A 12 0.57 12.15 3.39
N GLY A 13 -0.05 12.78 4.38
CA GLY A 13 0.58 13.81 5.18
C GLY A 13 0.21 13.67 6.64
N PRO A 14 0.78 14.51 7.53
CA PRO A 14 0.53 14.42 8.98
C PRO A 14 -0.96 14.49 9.34
N ALA A 15 -1.76 15.20 8.57
CA ALA A 15 -3.20 15.31 8.80
C ALA A 15 -3.93 13.97 8.63
N ASP A 16 -3.31 12.99 7.99
CA ASP A 16 -3.89 11.66 7.77
C ASP A 16 -3.56 10.67 8.90
N ALA A 17 -2.72 11.08 9.84
CA ALA A 17 -2.16 10.16 10.85
C ALA A 17 -3.24 9.50 11.71
N GLU A 18 -4.25 10.24 12.12
CA GLU A 18 -5.31 9.70 12.98
C GLU A 18 -6.10 8.61 12.25
N ALA A 19 -6.48 8.86 11.01
CA ALA A 19 -7.24 7.90 10.22
C ALA A 19 -6.40 6.66 9.90
N ILE A 20 -5.14 6.83 9.55
CA ILE A 20 -4.23 5.70 9.28
C ILE A 20 -4.04 4.86 10.54
N ALA A 21 -3.85 5.52 11.69
CA ALA A 21 -3.69 4.81 12.97
C ALA A 21 -4.91 3.96 13.29
N ALA A 22 -6.11 4.49 13.06
CA ALA A 22 -7.35 3.74 13.28
C ALA A 22 -7.43 2.52 12.36
N MET A 23 -7.05 2.66 11.10
CA MET A 23 -7.07 1.54 10.16
C MET A 23 -6.08 0.45 10.55
N PHE A 24 -4.87 0.80 10.97
CA PHE A 24 -3.91 -0.18 11.46
C PHE A 24 -4.43 -0.90 12.70
N THR A 25 -5.00 -0.16 13.64
CA THR A 25 -5.54 -0.74 14.87
C THR A 25 -6.65 -1.72 14.56
N ASP A 26 -7.55 -1.39 13.65
CA ASP A 26 -8.65 -2.28 13.23
C ASP A 26 -8.14 -3.57 12.60
N GLU A 27 -6.98 -3.53 11.96
CA GLU A 27 -6.39 -4.71 11.32
C GLU A 27 -5.52 -5.53 12.27
N GLY A 28 -5.43 -5.14 13.54
CA GLY A 28 -4.66 -5.87 14.53
C GLY A 28 -3.22 -5.38 14.71
N TYR A 29 -2.91 -4.18 14.19
CA TYR A 29 -1.60 -3.53 14.37
C TYR A 29 -1.78 -2.24 15.14
N PRO A 30 -1.94 -2.28 16.47
CA PRO A 30 -2.24 -1.09 17.27
C PRO A 30 -1.21 0.02 17.06
N ALA A 31 -1.72 1.23 16.80
CA ALA A 31 -0.88 2.39 16.61
C ALA A 31 -1.67 3.64 16.98
N GLY A 32 -0.98 4.64 17.55
CA GLY A 32 -1.54 5.96 17.76
C GLY A 32 -1.09 6.92 16.67
N PRO A 33 -1.71 8.11 16.60
CA PRO A 33 -1.36 9.09 15.57
C PRO A 33 0.12 9.49 15.58
N SER A 34 0.74 9.61 16.76
CA SER A 34 2.16 9.97 16.85
C SER A 34 3.07 8.89 16.25
N ASP A 35 2.67 7.61 16.35
CA ASP A 35 3.40 6.53 15.73
C ASP A 35 3.37 6.67 14.21
N ILE A 36 2.22 7.03 13.67
CA ILE A 36 2.07 7.18 12.23
C ILE A 36 2.85 8.38 11.71
N ILE A 37 2.84 9.49 12.45
CA ILE A 37 3.64 10.66 12.08
C ILE A 37 5.13 10.29 11.98
N ALA A 38 5.63 9.54 12.95
CA ALA A 38 7.02 9.08 12.93
C ALA A 38 7.29 8.14 11.74
N ARG A 39 6.34 7.27 11.42
CA ARG A 39 6.47 6.36 10.28
C ARG A 39 6.43 7.12 8.95
N LEU A 40 5.55 8.10 8.81
CA LEU A 40 5.49 8.95 7.61
C LEU A 40 6.81 9.67 7.40
N ASP A 41 7.44 10.10 8.48
CA ASP A 41 8.74 10.76 8.41
C ASP A 41 9.82 9.82 7.85
N ARG A 42 9.79 8.54 8.24
CA ARG A 42 10.73 7.54 7.71
C ARG A 42 10.49 7.24 6.24
N PHE A 43 9.29 7.51 5.72
CA PHE A 43 8.94 7.31 4.33
C PHE A 43 9.07 8.58 3.48
N ASP A 44 9.51 9.66 4.09
CA ASP A 44 9.74 10.93 3.37
C ASP A 44 11.13 10.92 2.72
N THR A 45 11.27 10.05 1.73
CA THR A 45 12.49 9.86 0.95
C THR A 45 12.11 9.72 -0.54
N PRO A 46 13.05 9.96 -1.46
CA PRO A 46 12.76 9.81 -2.89
C PRO A 46 12.31 8.40 -3.29
N GLU A 47 12.75 7.37 -2.55
CA GLU A 47 12.47 5.97 -2.88
C GLU A 47 11.16 5.46 -2.28
N ALA A 48 10.54 6.20 -1.38
CA ALA A 48 9.35 5.74 -0.68
C ALA A 48 8.14 6.59 -1.03
N ARG A 49 6.96 5.98 -0.93
CA ARG A 49 5.68 6.69 -1.09
C ARG A 49 4.66 6.10 -0.15
N VAL A 50 3.85 6.96 0.47
CA VAL A 50 2.61 6.55 1.11
C VAL A 50 1.50 7.31 0.41
N ILE A 51 0.57 6.59 -0.18
CA ILE A 51 -0.53 7.16 -0.97
C ILE A 51 -1.83 6.82 -0.28
N VAL A 52 -2.69 7.81 -0.10
CA VAL A 52 -4.01 7.62 0.49
C VAL A 52 -5.08 7.76 -0.57
N ALA A 53 -6.19 7.08 -0.35
CA ALA A 53 -7.43 7.22 -1.14
C ALA A 53 -8.43 7.99 -0.30
N GLU A 54 -8.95 9.06 -0.84
CA GLU A 54 -9.85 9.97 -0.14
C GLU A 54 -11.12 10.20 -0.94
N HIS A 55 -12.24 10.31 -0.23
CA HIS A 55 -13.51 10.70 -0.81
C HIS A 55 -14.22 11.63 0.17
N ASP A 56 -14.54 12.84 -0.29
CA ASP A 56 -15.22 13.85 0.54
C ASP A 56 -14.56 14.07 1.90
N GLY A 57 -13.24 14.11 1.91
CA GLY A 57 -12.45 14.33 3.12
C GLY A 57 -12.27 13.12 4.01
N ALA A 58 -12.89 11.98 3.69
CA ALA A 58 -12.74 10.75 4.44
C ALA A 58 -11.69 9.84 3.80
N LEU A 59 -10.79 9.29 4.63
CA LEU A 59 -9.79 8.34 4.16
C LEU A 59 -10.44 6.97 3.97
N LEU A 60 -10.29 6.41 2.78
CA LEU A 60 -10.84 5.09 2.43
C LEU A 60 -9.80 3.99 2.49
N GLY A 61 -8.53 4.33 2.43
CA GLY A 61 -7.44 3.36 2.45
C GLY A 61 -6.12 4.02 2.16
N PHE A 62 -5.05 3.22 2.22
CA PHE A 62 -3.70 3.70 1.91
C PHE A 62 -2.82 2.55 1.45
N ILE A 63 -1.74 2.91 0.76
CA ILE A 63 -0.70 1.98 0.36
C ILE A 63 0.66 2.61 0.64
N ALA A 64 1.60 1.80 1.15
CA ALA A 64 2.97 2.22 1.38
C ALA A 64 3.89 1.36 0.52
N ILE A 65 4.78 2.01 -0.22
CA ILE A 65 5.70 1.34 -1.13
C ILE A 65 7.12 1.87 -0.95
N HIS A 66 8.09 1.05 -1.34
CA HIS A 66 9.50 1.44 -1.31
C HIS A 66 10.20 0.86 -2.54
N ALA A 67 11.00 1.69 -3.20
CA ALA A 67 11.85 1.26 -4.30
C ALA A 67 13.19 0.78 -3.76
N LEU A 68 13.67 -0.35 -4.27
CA LEU A 68 14.92 -0.98 -3.85
C LEU A 68 15.78 -1.26 -5.08
N PRO A 69 17.10 -0.97 -5.02
CA PRO A 69 17.99 -1.39 -6.10
C PRO A 69 18.21 -2.90 -6.03
N ARG A 70 18.33 -3.54 -7.19
CA ARG A 70 18.77 -4.93 -7.24
C ARG A 70 20.29 -4.98 -7.31
N PHE A 71 20.88 -5.92 -6.60
CA PHE A 71 22.33 -6.04 -6.64
C PHE A 71 22.81 -6.87 -7.84
N GLU A 72 21.95 -7.76 -8.33
CA GLU A 72 22.26 -8.63 -9.48
C GLU A 72 21.94 -7.99 -10.84
N HIS A 73 21.37 -6.79 -10.84
CA HIS A 73 21.02 -6.03 -12.05
C HIS A 73 21.30 -4.55 -11.83
N ASP A 74 21.16 -3.76 -12.87
CA ASP A 74 21.36 -2.31 -12.81
C ASP A 74 20.02 -1.55 -12.70
N ASP A 75 18.99 -2.20 -12.19
CA ASP A 75 17.66 -1.62 -12.12
C ASP A 75 17.11 -1.61 -10.68
N TRP A 76 15.85 -1.24 -10.57
CA TRP A 76 15.13 -1.12 -9.30
C TRP A 76 13.92 -2.03 -9.32
N ILE A 77 13.44 -2.36 -8.14
CA ILE A 77 12.13 -2.99 -7.95
C ILE A 77 11.34 -2.16 -6.95
N VAL A 78 10.02 -2.32 -6.94
CA VAL A 78 9.16 -1.70 -5.94
C VAL A 78 8.56 -2.80 -5.07
N ARG A 79 8.60 -2.59 -3.76
CA ARG A 79 7.95 -3.48 -2.80
C ARG A 79 6.80 -2.76 -2.13
N ILE A 80 5.63 -3.41 -2.10
CA ILE A 80 4.48 -2.93 -1.34
C ILE A 80 4.65 -3.42 0.09
N LEU A 81 4.65 -2.47 1.03
CA LEU A 81 4.89 -2.76 2.45
C LEU A 81 3.61 -2.79 3.26
N ALA A 82 2.58 -2.09 2.81
CA ALA A 82 1.27 -2.11 3.46
C ALA A 82 0.20 -1.71 2.45
N LEU A 83 -0.94 -2.35 2.54
CA LEU A 83 -2.15 -1.96 1.82
C LEU A 83 -3.32 -2.24 2.75
N ILE A 84 -4.02 -1.19 3.13
CA ILE A 84 -5.21 -1.32 3.98
C ILE A 84 -6.33 -0.50 3.37
N VAL A 85 -7.52 -1.11 3.30
CA VAL A 85 -8.76 -0.46 2.88
C VAL A 85 -9.70 -0.48 4.08
N ASP A 86 -10.27 0.67 4.39
CA ASP A 86 -11.23 0.79 5.47
C ASP A 86 -12.38 -0.19 5.27
N ALA A 87 -12.84 -0.82 6.35
CA ALA A 87 -13.87 -1.86 6.28
C ALA A 87 -15.16 -1.35 5.62
N GLY A 88 -15.52 -0.09 5.88
CA GLY A 88 -16.71 0.50 5.29
C GLY A 88 -16.58 0.88 3.82
N ALA A 89 -15.38 0.82 3.27
CA ALA A 89 -15.10 1.19 1.88
C ALA A 89 -14.70 0.01 1.01
N ARG A 90 -14.76 -1.22 1.53
CA ARG A 90 -14.39 -2.41 0.75
C ARG A 90 -15.37 -2.64 -0.39
N GLU A 91 -14.88 -3.27 -1.47
CA GLU A 91 -15.63 -3.56 -2.67
C GLU A 91 -16.06 -2.32 -3.47
N ARG A 92 -15.41 -1.19 -3.23
CA ARG A 92 -15.62 0.07 -3.97
C ARG A 92 -14.47 0.38 -4.92
N GLY A 93 -13.56 -0.56 -5.14
CA GLY A 93 -12.42 -0.38 -6.04
C GLY A 93 -11.26 0.38 -5.44
N VAL A 94 -11.26 0.64 -4.13
CA VAL A 94 -10.21 1.40 -3.45
C VAL A 94 -8.88 0.66 -3.51
N GLY A 95 -8.87 -0.63 -3.16
CA GLY A 95 -7.66 -1.45 -3.20
C GLY A 95 -7.09 -1.56 -4.60
N ARG A 96 -7.94 -1.78 -5.58
CA ARG A 96 -7.54 -1.84 -6.99
C ARG A 96 -6.93 -0.51 -7.44
N GLY A 97 -7.53 0.60 -7.04
CA GLY A 97 -7.03 1.93 -7.38
C GLY A 97 -5.68 2.23 -6.72
N LEU A 98 -5.51 1.86 -5.45
CA LEU A 98 -4.24 2.02 -4.75
C LEU A 98 -3.14 1.18 -5.39
N MET A 99 -3.46 -0.05 -5.79
CA MET A 99 -2.52 -0.90 -6.52
C MET A 99 -2.12 -0.27 -7.85
N ALA A 100 -3.07 0.30 -8.58
CA ALA A 100 -2.79 0.98 -9.84
C ALA A 100 -1.87 2.17 -9.64
N GLU A 101 -2.07 2.94 -8.56
CA GLU A 101 -1.19 4.05 -8.21
C GLU A 101 0.23 3.58 -7.89
N ALA A 102 0.36 2.48 -7.15
CA ALA A 102 1.67 1.92 -6.86
C ALA A 102 2.39 1.48 -8.13
N GLU A 103 1.68 0.85 -9.05
CA GLU A 103 2.24 0.43 -10.32
C GLU A 103 2.66 1.62 -11.19
N ARG A 104 1.86 2.69 -11.17
CA ARG A 104 2.21 3.93 -11.88
C ARG A 104 3.51 4.51 -11.35
N VAL A 105 3.66 4.60 -10.03
CA VAL A 105 4.90 5.09 -9.40
C VAL A 105 6.07 4.17 -9.75
N GLY A 106 5.85 2.85 -9.72
CA GLY A 106 6.88 1.89 -10.11
C GLY A 106 7.39 2.13 -11.52
N ARG A 107 6.48 2.36 -12.47
CA ARG A 107 6.87 2.68 -13.85
C ARG A 107 7.64 3.99 -13.94
N GLU A 108 7.21 5.01 -13.20
CA GLU A 108 7.92 6.30 -13.18
C GLU A 108 9.34 6.17 -12.64
N LEU A 109 9.54 5.29 -11.66
CA LEU A 109 10.85 5.05 -11.07
C LEU A 109 11.72 4.10 -11.90
N GLY A 110 11.18 3.56 -12.99
CA GLY A 110 11.91 2.62 -13.82
C GLY A 110 12.05 1.23 -13.21
N ALA A 111 11.14 0.84 -12.34
CA ALA A 111 11.19 -0.46 -11.68
C ALA A 111 10.95 -1.59 -12.68
N ALA A 112 11.71 -2.68 -12.53
CA ALA A 112 11.55 -3.87 -13.36
C ALA A 112 10.26 -4.63 -13.03
N PHE A 113 9.88 -4.63 -11.74
CA PHE A 113 8.64 -5.26 -11.29
C PHE A 113 8.24 -4.71 -9.93
N ILE A 114 7.04 -5.07 -9.51
CA ILE A 114 6.48 -4.74 -8.21
C ILE A 114 6.12 -6.04 -7.51
N GLU A 115 6.40 -6.11 -6.22
CA GLU A 115 6.18 -7.32 -5.44
C GLU A 115 5.57 -7.01 -4.08
N LEU A 116 4.99 -8.03 -3.46
CA LEU A 116 4.43 -7.94 -2.12
C LEU A 116 4.38 -9.33 -1.50
N THR A 117 4.11 -9.38 -0.19
CA THR A 117 3.80 -10.62 0.50
C THR A 117 2.36 -10.58 0.99
N ALA A 118 1.66 -11.71 0.89
CA ALA A 118 0.28 -11.85 1.36
C ALA A 118 0.23 -12.97 2.39
N GLY A 119 -0.24 -12.65 3.60
CA GLY A 119 -0.35 -13.63 4.65
C GLY A 119 -1.40 -14.70 4.33
N HIS A 120 -1.14 -15.92 4.75
CA HIS A 120 -2.08 -17.03 4.51
C HIS A 120 -3.44 -16.79 5.18
N HIS A 121 -3.47 -15.98 6.24
CA HIS A 121 -4.71 -15.67 6.96
C HIS A 121 -5.57 -14.61 6.25
N ARG A 122 -5.16 -14.15 5.06
CA ARG A 122 -5.87 -13.12 4.29
C ARG A 122 -6.15 -13.60 2.87
N PRO A 123 -7.02 -14.62 2.72
CA PRO A 123 -7.31 -15.16 1.38
C PRO A 123 -7.96 -14.16 0.43
N GLU A 124 -8.76 -13.22 0.95
CA GLU A 124 -9.38 -12.21 0.09
C GLU A 124 -8.34 -11.27 -0.52
N ALA A 125 -7.33 -10.88 0.26
CA ALA A 125 -6.26 -10.03 -0.23
C ALA A 125 -5.46 -10.74 -1.32
N ARG A 126 -5.11 -12.00 -1.09
CA ARG A 126 -4.40 -12.80 -2.08
C ARG A 126 -5.19 -12.94 -3.37
N GLN A 127 -6.50 -13.15 -3.26
CA GLN A 127 -7.36 -13.26 -4.42
C GLN A 127 -7.37 -11.96 -5.23
N LEU A 128 -7.41 -10.80 -4.56
CA LEU A 128 -7.31 -9.52 -5.23
C LEU A 128 -6.02 -9.42 -6.04
N TYR A 129 -4.89 -9.75 -5.44
CA TYR A 129 -3.60 -9.64 -6.11
C TYR A 129 -3.52 -10.56 -7.32
N GLU A 130 -3.99 -11.78 -7.20
CA GLU A 130 -4.01 -12.72 -8.32
C GLU A 130 -4.90 -12.22 -9.46
N THR A 131 -6.04 -11.63 -9.12
CA THR A 131 -6.94 -11.02 -10.11
C THR A 131 -6.26 -9.90 -10.87
N LEU A 132 -5.35 -9.17 -10.22
CA LEU A 132 -4.62 -8.06 -10.82
C LEU A 132 -3.37 -8.51 -11.59
N GLY A 133 -3.13 -9.81 -11.68
CA GLY A 133 -2.01 -10.35 -12.44
C GLY A 133 -0.75 -10.62 -11.63
N TYR A 134 -0.84 -10.58 -10.31
CA TYR A 134 0.31 -10.89 -9.45
C TYR A 134 0.47 -12.41 -9.37
N ASP A 135 1.70 -12.87 -9.61
CA ASP A 135 2.01 -14.29 -9.66
C ASP A 135 2.54 -14.75 -8.30
N SER A 136 1.83 -15.68 -7.66
CA SER A 136 2.20 -16.19 -6.34
C SER A 136 3.17 -17.36 -6.40
N SER A 137 3.59 -17.78 -7.58
CA SER A 137 4.46 -18.95 -7.76
C SER A 137 5.91 -18.61 -8.05
N VAL A 138 6.28 -17.31 -8.01
CA VAL A 138 7.60 -16.86 -8.46
C VAL A 138 8.72 -17.32 -7.54
N THR A 139 8.50 -17.27 -6.21
CA THR A 139 9.56 -17.54 -5.24
C THR A 139 8.95 -17.92 -3.89
N ALA A 140 9.81 -18.36 -2.98
CA ALA A 140 9.42 -18.63 -1.60
C ALA A 140 9.74 -17.42 -0.73
N TYR A 141 8.83 -17.10 0.18
CA TYR A 141 9.07 -16.08 1.21
C TYR A 141 9.56 -16.77 2.47
N LEU A 142 10.68 -16.32 2.99
CA LEU A 142 11.30 -16.92 4.16
C LEU A 142 11.55 -15.84 5.20
N ARG A 143 11.22 -16.13 6.46
CA ARG A 143 11.39 -15.18 7.55
C ARG A 143 12.01 -15.87 8.76
N LYS A 144 12.90 -15.16 9.42
CA LYS A 144 13.43 -15.56 10.72
C LYS A 144 13.27 -14.37 11.67
N LYS A 145 12.61 -14.58 12.77
CA LYS A 145 12.48 -13.53 13.78
C LYS A 145 13.81 -13.35 14.51
N LEU A 146 14.25 -12.11 14.65
CA LEU A 146 15.51 -11.75 15.33
C LEU A 146 15.26 -11.31 16.76
#